data_bc543dd3aadf6d04cff66a43a8f6daaf
#
_entry.id   bc543dd3aadf6d04cff66a43a8f6daaf
#
_cell.length_a   1.000
_cell.length_b   1.000
_cell.length_c   1.000
_cell.angle_alpha   90.00
_cell.angle_beta   90.00
_cell.angle_gamma   90.00
#
_symmetry.space_group_name_H-M   'P 1'
#
loop_
_entity.id
_entity.type
_entity.pdbx_description
1 polymer ?
#
loop_
_entity_poly.entity_id
_entity_poly.type
_entity_poly.pdbx_seq_one_letter_code
_entity_poly.pdbx_strand_id
1 'polypeptide(L)'
;RSILIASGRKPIYRHSYTTSYSLVRDNAVRPVLRDAEAPRDASFSPDGQKIAYSDRNDLYVYDIASQTTRRITDDGAWNEVINGTTDWVYEEEFGATRAYAFSPDSRRIAYLRFDESEVPLMEMMRFDGKLYNRAYSFKYPKAGERNSVVQLWIADLETGARERIDTGEETDQYIPRIGWTPDGRPWYYRLNRRQNTFEMIVCEPHGAQRTVYEERAQQYVERVDDGTVTFVDRDRFLVRQESHTCLLYTSDAADD
;
A
#
# COMPACT_ATOMS: atom_id res chain seq x y z
N ARG A 1 -9.38 23.59 6.48
CA ARG A 1 -9.54 22.23 5.94
C ARG A 1 -8.87 22.18 4.56
N SER A 2 -8.12 21.11 4.29
CA SER A 2 -7.45 20.93 2.99
C SER A 2 -8.08 19.76 2.23
N ILE A 3 -8.16 19.88 0.90
CA ILE A 3 -8.68 18.84 0.00
C ILE A 3 -7.65 18.66 -1.12
N LEU A 4 -7.38 17.42 -1.47
CA LEU A 4 -6.57 17.07 -2.63
C LEU A 4 -7.50 16.62 -3.76
N ILE A 5 -7.40 17.28 -4.91
CA ILE A 5 -8.21 16.97 -6.09
C ILE A 5 -7.31 16.30 -7.13
N ALA A 6 -7.73 15.13 -7.59
CA ALA A 6 -7.12 14.39 -8.69
C ALA A 6 -7.83 14.70 -10.01
N SER A 7 -7.09 14.97 -11.08
CA SER A 7 -7.62 15.27 -12.41
C SER A 7 -6.74 14.68 -13.52
N GLY A 8 -7.34 14.39 -14.68
CA GLY A 8 -6.59 13.86 -15.83
C GLY A 8 -6.08 12.44 -15.61
N ARG A 9 -6.91 11.56 -15.07
CA ARG A 9 -6.56 10.16 -14.78
C ARG A 9 -6.13 9.40 -16.04
N LYS A 10 -5.00 8.70 -15.92
CA LYS A 10 -4.48 7.78 -16.94
C LYS A 10 -4.35 6.40 -16.30
N PRO A 11 -5.18 5.42 -16.67
CA PRO A 11 -5.16 4.09 -16.07
C PRO A 11 -3.79 3.39 -16.25
N ILE A 12 -3.37 2.64 -15.23
CA ILE A 12 -2.23 1.72 -15.28
C ILE A 12 -2.77 0.29 -15.37
N TYR A 13 -3.48 -0.15 -14.33
CA TYR A 13 -4.20 -1.42 -14.27
C TYR A 13 -5.70 -1.15 -13.99
N ARG A 14 -6.38 -2.05 -13.29
CA ARG A 14 -7.83 -1.93 -13.01
C ARG A 14 -8.17 -0.77 -12.07
N HIS A 15 -7.39 -0.56 -11.04
CA HIS A 15 -7.64 0.41 -9.97
C HIS A 15 -6.64 1.56 -9.98
N SER A 16 -5.38 1.27 -10.31
CA SER A 16 -4.30 2.24 -10.30
C SER A 16 -4.32 3.15 -11.52
N TYR A 17 -3.94 4.39 -11.30
CA TYR A 17 -3.83 5.42 -12.34
C TYR A 17 -2.82 6.49 -11.95
N THR A 18 -2.20 7.10 -12.93
CA THR A 18 -1.47 8.36 -12.74
C THR A 18 -2.43 9.53 -12.92
N THR A 19 -2.16 10.66 -12.26
CA THR A 19 -3.04 11.83 -12.28
C THR A 19 -2.30 13.10 -11.89
N SER A 20 -2.82 14.26 -12.27
CA SER A 20 -2.38 15.54 -11.75
C SER A 20 -3.12 15.88 -10.45
N TYR A 21 -2.44 16.55 -9.52
CA TYR A 21 -3.03 16.93 -8.23
C TYR A 21 -3.11 18.44 -8.04
N SER A 22 -4.22 18.88 -7.45
CA SER A 22 -4.42 20.25 -6.99
C SER A 22 -4.81 20.27 -5.51
N LEU A 23 -4.22 21.17 -4.75
CA LEU A 23 -4.56 21.42 -3.36
C LEU A 23 -5.58 22.53 -3.28
N VAL A 24 -6.70 22.26 -2.60
CA VAL A 24 -7.68 23.28 -2.18
C VAL A 24 -7.44 23.57 -0.71
N ARG A 25 -7.10 24.79 -0.38
CA ARG A 25 -6.90 25.29 0.99
C ARG A 25 -7.29 26.76 1.05
N ASP A 26 -8.02 27.16 2.09
CA ASP A 26 -8.44 28.57 2.34
C ASP A 26 -9.13 29.20 1.10
N ASN A 27 -10.05 28.45 0.47
CA ASN A 27 -10.78 28.81 -0.75
C ASN A 27 -9.90 29.06 -2.00
N ALA A 28 -8.61 28.73 -1.93
CA ALA A 28 -7.71 28.80 -3.07
C ALA A 28 -7.44 27.38 -3.63
N VAL A 29 -7.37 27.28 -4.95
CA VAL A 29 -6.99 26.06 -5.67
C VAL A 29 -5.62 26.29 -6.29
N ARG A 30 -4.66 25.43 -5.96
CA ARG A 30 -3.33 25.50 -6.56
C ARG A 30 -2.85 24.11 -7.02
N PRO A 31 -2.23 23.99 -8.19
CA PRO A 31 -1.55 22.75 -8.57
C PRO A 31 -0.41 22.44 -7.61
N VAL A 32 -0.26 21.16 -7.26
CA VAL A 32 0.84 20.64 -6.46
C VAL A 32 1.51 19.48 -7.19
N LEU A 33 2.67 19.03 -6.73
CA LEU A 33 3.44 17.92 -7.32
C LEU A 33 3.78 18.15 -8.81
N ARG A 34 4.10 19.40 -9.17
CA ARG A 34 4.30 19.82 -10.57
C ARG A 34 5.51 19.17 -11.24
N ASP A 35 6.52 18.83 -10.46
CA ASP A 35 7.77 18.22 -10.94
C ASP A 35 7.67 16.70 -11.09
N ALA A 36 6.55 16.11 -10.64
CA ALA A 36 6.29 14.69 -10.80
C ALA A 36 5.79 14.39 -12.21
N GLU A 37 6.33 13.33 -12.83
CA GLU A 37 5.98 12.94 -14.21
C GLU A 37 4.72 12.08 -14.26
N ALA A 38 4.56 11.18 -13.30
CA ALA A 38 3.47 10.21 -13.25
C ALA A 38 2.98 9.95 -11.81
N PRO A 39 2.60 11.02 -11.06
CA PRO A 39 2.25 10.87 -9.65
C PRO A 39 0.96 10.06 -9.47
N ARG A 40 0.96 9.22 -8.44
CA ARG A 40 -0.17 8.36 -8.06
C ARG A 40 -0.27 8.21 -6.54
N ASP A 41 -1.44 7.78 -6.07
CA ASP A 41 -1.72 7.41 -4.68
C ASP A 41 -1.42 8.51 -3.65
N ALA A 42 -1.54 9.79 -4.02
CA ALA A 42 -1.20 10.90 -3.14
C ALA A 42 -2.13 11.00 -1.92
N SER A 43 -1.56 11.20 -0.72
CA SER A 43 -2.30 11.39 0.51
C SER A 43 -1.63 12.39 1.46
N PHE A 44 -2.45 13.06 2.28
CA PHE A 44 -1.93 13.94 3.33
C PHE A 44 -1.29 13.18 4.48
N SER A 45 -0.30 13.80 5.12
CA SER A 45 0.10 13.48 6.48
C SER A 45 -1.02 13.81 7.48
N PRO A 46 -1.08 13.14 8.66
CA PRO A 46 -2.09 13.42 9.69
C PRO A 46 -2.18 14.89 10.11
N ASP A 47 -1.06 15.60 10.18
CA ASP A 47 -1.00 17.05 10.50
C ASP A 47 -1.41 17.95 9.31
N GLY A 48 -1.61 17.38 8.11
CA GLY A 48 -1.98 18.10 6.90
C GLY A 48 -0.90 19.03 6.35
N GLN A 49 0.38 18.86 6.76
CA GLN A 49 1.49 19.71 6.29
C GLN A 49 2.26 19.09 5.12
N LYS A 50 2.13 17.79 4.91
CA LYS A 50 2.86 17.07 3.87
C LYS A 50 1.90 16.27 2.99
N ILE A 51 2.34 15.94 1.77
CA ILE A 51 1.67 15.02 0.85
C ILE A 51 2.70 13.97 0.44
N ALA A 52 2.45 12.70 0.76
CA ALA A 52 3.23 11.59 0.19
C ALA A 52 2.56 11.12 -1.10
N TYR A 53 3.37 10.63 -2.03
CA TYR A 53 2.92 10.09 -3.31
C TYR A 53 4.00 9.21 -3.92
N SER A 54 3.61 8.31 -4.83
CA SER A 54 4.55 7.55 -5.65
C SER A 54 4.68 8.17 -7.03
N ASP A 55 5.89 8.19 -7.57
CA ASP A 55 6.21 8.60 -8.94
C ASP A 55 7.30 7.68 -9.49
N ARG A 56 7.05 7.05 -10.65
CA ARG A 56 8.00 6.16 -11.33
C ARG A 56 8.63 5.11 -10.39
N ASN A 57 7.77 4.42 -9.64
CA ASN A 57 8.11 3.37 -8.67
C ASN A 57 8.91 3.82 -7.44
N ASP A 58 9.04 5.13 -7.21
CA ASP A 58 9.63 5.66 -5.99
C ASP A 58 8.64 6.45 -5.14
N LEU A 59 8.91 6.50 -3.84
CA LEU A 59 8.14 7.23 -2.85
C LEU A 59 8.73 8.63 -2.63
N TYR A 60 7.86 9.62 -2.60
CA TYR A 60 8.19 11.03 -2.41
C TYR A 60 7.32 11.65 -1.31
N VAL A 61 7.82 12.70 -0.68
CA VAL A 61 7.08 13.54 0.24
C VAL A 61 7.24 15.01 -0.16
N TYR A 62 6.11 15.68 -0.39
CA TYR A 62 6.02 17.11 -0.69
C TYR A 62 5.64 17.86 0.56
N ASP A 63 6.41 18.87 0.93
CA ASP A 63 6.10 19.82 2.02
C ASP A 63 5.27 20.99 1.47
N ILE A 64 4.10 21.19 2.06
CA ILE A 64 3.11 22.15 1.55
C ILE A 64 3.55 23.61 1.80
N ALA A 65 4.25 23.87 2.89
CA ALA A 65 4.67 25.21 3.26
C ALA A 65 5.86 25.69 2.44
N SER A 66 6.91 24.88 2.37
CA SER A 66 8.12 25.20 1.59
C SER A 66 7.96 24.96 0.10
N GLN A 67 6.95 24.18 -0.32
CA GLN A 67 6.72 23.72 -1.70
C GLN A 67 7.89 22.89 -2.26
N THR A 68 8.59 22.17 -1.40
CA THR A 68 9.72 21.32 -1.78
C THR A 68 9.34 19.86 -1.75
N THR A 69 9.94 19.07 -2.64
CA THR A 69 9.79 17.63 -2.70
C THR A 69 11.05 16.96 -2.20
N ARG A 70 10.90 15.95 -1.36
CA ARG A 70 11.97 15.04 -0.95
C ARG A 70 11.69 13.65 -1.49
N ARG A 71 12.66 13.08 -2.20
CA ARG A 71 12.66 11.68 -2.61
C ARG A 71 13.01 10.81 -1.41
N ILE A 72 12.19 9.81 -1.10
CA ILE A 72 12.36 8.91 0.05
C ILE A 72 13.09 7.63 -0.38
N THR A 73 12.77 7.10 -1.56
CA THR A 73 13.41 5.92 -2.15
C THR A 73 14.04 6.28 -3.49
N ASP A 74 15.02 5.51 -3.95
CA ASP A 74 15.87 5.85 -5.09
C ASP A 74 16.24 4.65 -5.97
N ASP A 75 15.63 3.48 -5.71
CA ASP A 75 15.88 2.23 -6.42
C ASP A 75 14.68 1.74 -7.24
N GLY A 76 13.61 2.57 -7.35
CA GLY A 76 12.44 2.25 -8.14
C GLY A 76 12.76 2.09 -9.63
N ALA A 77 12.35 0.96 -10.23
CA ALA A 77 12.54 0.64 -11.63
C ALA A 77 11.37 -0.20 -12.17
N TRP A 78 10.98 0.06 -13.42
CA TRP A 78 9.89 -0.66 -14.07
C TRP A 78 10.24 -2.14 -14.26
N ASN A 79 9.34 -3.03 -13.85
CA ASN A 79 9.51 -4.49 -13.87
C ASN A 79 10.67 -5.01 -13.00
N GLU A 80 11.12 -4.24 -12.03
CA GLU A 80 12.19 -4.62 -11.09
C GLU A 80 11.84 -4.28 -9.65
N VAL A 81 11.69 -3.01 -9.32
CA VAL A 81 11.46 -2.55 -7.94
C VAL A 81 10.36 -1.51 -7.89
N ILE A 82 9.45 -1.69 -6.93
CA ILE A 82 8.36 -0.75 -6.67
C ILE A 82 8.39 -0.33 -5.19
N ASN A 83 8.29 0.98 -4.92
CA ASN A 83 8.27 1.55 -3.58
C ASN A 83 7.00 2.39 -3.35
N GLY A 84 6.31 2.14 -2.24
CA GLY A 84 5.18 2.95 -1.78
C GLY A 84 3.89 2.83 -2.60
N THR A 85 3.90 2.02 -3.63
CA THR A 85 2.73 1.58 -4.39
C THR A 85 2.84 0.08 -4.62
N THR A 86 1.81 -0.57 -5.15
CA THR A 86 1.75 -2.03 -5.23
C THR A 86 2.08 -2.56 -6.60
N ASP A 87 2.45 -3.84 -6.66
CA ASP A 87 2.52 -4.63 -7.87
C ASP A 87 1.11 -5.04 -8.36
N TRP A 88 1.05 -5.73 -9.49
CA TRP A 88 -0.20 -6.19 -10.08
C TRP A 88 -1.00 -7.13 -9.16
N VAL A 89 -0.32 -8.06 -8.45
CA VAL A 89 -0.97 -9.03 -7.57
C VAL A 89 -1.68 -8.35 -6.40
N TYR A 90 -1.02 -7.42 -5.74
CA TYR A 90 -1.60 -6.70 -4.60
C TYR A 90 -2.75 -5.79 -5.01
N GLU A 91 -2.69 -5.23 -6.22
CA GLU A 91 -3.80 -4.44 -6.75
C GLU A 91 -5.03 -5.32 -7.05
N GLU A 92 -4.86 -6.43 -7.75
CA GLU A 92 -5.97 -7.28 -8.19
C GLU A 92 -6.53 -8.14 -7.06
N GLU A 93 -5.67 -8.75 -6.23
CA GLU A 93 -6.09 -9.73 -5.22
C GLU A 93 -6.44 -9.08 -3.88
N PHE A 94 -5.72 -8.04 -3.48
CA PHE A 94 -5.96 -7.37 -2.20
C PHE A 94 -6.62 -5.99 -2.34
N GLY A 95 -6.91 -5.53 -3.54
CA GLY A 95 -7.52 -4.23 -3.80
C GLY A 95 -6.67 -3.04 -3.30
N ALA A 96 -5.36 -3.21 -3.22
CA ALA A 96 -4.43 -2.20 -2.69
C ALA A 96 -3.65 -1.54 -3.82
N THR A 97 -3.70 -0.21 -3.92
CA THR A 97 -2.84 0.55 -4.84
C THR A 97 -1.76 1.31 -4.09
N ARG A 98 -2.07 1.78 -2.88
CA ARG A 98 -1.15 2.52 -2.02
C ARG A 98 -0.48 1.58 -1.02
N ALA A 99 0.84 1.60 -0.96
CA ALA A 99 1.66 0.76 -0.09
C ALA A 99 2.53 1.61 0.86
N TYR A 100 1.99 2.69 1.41
CA TYR A 100 2.63 3.49 2.44
C TYR A 100 1.62 4.08 3.43
N ALA A 101 2.10 4.43 4.64
CA ALA A 101 1.32 5.06 5.69
C ALA A 101 2.19 6.01 6.52
N PHE A 102 1.70 7.23 6.77
CA PHE A 102 2.33 8.15 7.72
C PHE A 102 2.09 7.70 9.17
N SER A 103 3.08 7.90 10.03
CA SER A 103 2.88 7.80 11.48
C SER A 103 1.92 8.87 12.00
N PRO A 104 1.20 8.63 13.11
CA PRO A 104 0.25 9.60 13.67
C PRO A 104 0.85 10.98 13.97
N ASP A 105 2.14 11.03 14.31
CA ASP A 105 2.90 12.27 14.55
C ASP A 105 3.45 12.93 13.26
N SER A 106 3.20 12.34 12.08
CA SER A 106 3.65 12.83 10.78
C SER A 106 5.17 12.93 10.59
N ARG A 107 5.96 12.25 11.46
CA ARG A 107 7.43 12.29 11.44
C ARG A 107 8.05 11.11 10.71
N ARG A 108 7.33 10.00 10.58
CA ARG A 108 7.79 8.79 9.92
C ARG A 108 6.79 8.34 8.86
N ILE A 109 7.28 7.56 7.90
CA ILE A 109 6.45 6.91 6.90
C ILE A 109 6.87 5.44 6.80
N ALA A 110 5.90 4.54 6.95
CA ALA A 110 6.06 3.12 6.63
C ALA A 110 5.75 2.92 5.17
N TYR A 111 6.50 2.05 4.48
CA TYR A 111 6.23 1.72 3.09
C TYR A 111 6.64 0.29 2.76
N LEU A 112 5.98 -0.29 1.78
CA LEU A 112 6.38 -1.55 1.19
C LEU A 112 7.29 -1.31 -0.01
N ARG A 113 8.32 -2.14 -0.09
CA ARG A 113 9.21 -2.31 -1.23
C ARG A 113 8.96 -3.69 -1.83
N PHE A 114 8.60 -3.73 -3.09
CA PHE A 114 8.39 -4.94 -3.87
C PHE A 114 9.60 -5.14 -4.78
N ASP A 115 10.24 -6.30 -4.67
CA ASP A 115 11.22 -6.77 -5.65
C ASP A 115 10.53 -7.77 -6.57
N GLU A 116 10.21 -7.32 -7.78
CA GLU A 116 9.53 -8.13 -8.80
C GLU A 116 10.47 -8.65 -9.89
N SER A 117 11.79 -8.56 -9.67
CA SER A 117 12.80 -8.96 -10.66
C SER A 117 12.62 -10.41 -11.12
N GLU A 118 12.32 -11.32 -10.18
CA GLU A 118 12.12 -12.74 -10.42
C GLU A 118 10.68 -13.12 -10.81
N VAL A 119 9.74 -12.16 -10.83
CA VAL A 119 8.36 -12.41 -11.27
C VAL A 119 8.34 -12.56 -12.79
N PRO A 120 7.62 -13.57 -13.34
CA PRO A 120 7.52 -13.74 -14.79
C PRO A 120 6.91 -12.54 -15.51
N LEU A 121 7.42 -12.26 -16.70
CA LEU A 121 6.95 -11.19 -17.56
C LEU A 121 5.82 -11.69 -18.46
N MET A 122 4.71 -10.99 -18.48
CA MET A 122 3.58 -11.21 -19.38
C MET A 122 3.59 -10.15 -20.48
N GLU A 123 3.49 -10.58 -21.72
CA GLU A 123 3.32 -9.70 -22.87
C GLU A 123 1.88 -9.72 -23.38
N MET A 124 1.32 -8.56 -23.59
CA MET A 124 0.00 -8.38 -24.16
C MET A 124 0.03 -7.36 -25.31
N MET A 125 -0.87 -7.54 -26.26
CA MET A 125 -1.07 -6.54 -27.33
C MET A 125 -2.02 -5.46 -26.86
N ARG A 126 -1.60 -4.20 -26.98
CA ARG A 126 -2.42 -3.03 -26.70
C ARG A 126 -3.07 -2.52 -27.98
N PHE A 127 -4.41 -2.50 -27.96
CA PHE A 127 -5.24 -2.00 -29.04
C PHE A 127 -5.74 -0.59 -28.66
N ASP A 128 -4.94 0.42 -28.95
CA ASP A 128 -5.20 1.82 -28.54
C ASP A 128 -5.72 2.69 -29.70
N GLY A 129 -6.36 2.07 -30.68
CA GLY A 129 -6.93 2.75 -31.86
C GLY A 129 -5.90 3.20 -32.90
N LYS A 130 -4.64 2.78 -32.79
CA LYS A 130 -3.60 3.04 -33.78
C LYS A 130 -3.59 1.96 -34.87
N LEU A 131 -3.04 2.32 -36.04
CA LEU A 131 -2.93 1.40 -37.18
C LEU A 131 -2.10 0.15 -36.82
N TYR A 132 -1.04 0.33 -36.03
CA TYR A 132 -0.18 -0.75 -35.54
C TYR A 132 -0.33 -0.90 -34.04
N ASN A 133 -0.60 -2.14 -33.59
CA ASN A 133 -0.65 -2.50 -32.20
C ASN A 133 0.74 -2.40 -31.56
N ARG A 134 0.79 -2.22 -30.24
CA ARG A 134 2.03 -2.18 -29.48
C ARG A 134 2.03 -3.29 -28.43
N ALA A 135 3.18 -3.95 -28.26
CA ALA A 135 3.39 -4.82 -27.11
C ALA A 135 3.40 -3.99 -25.83
N TYR A 136 2.82 -4.55 -24.79
CA TYR A 136 2.83 -4.04 -23.43
C TYR A 136 3.21 -5.17 -22.50
N SER A 137 4.31 -5.02 -21.78
CA SER A 137 4.87 -6.04 -20.89
C SER A 137 4.82 -5.57 -19.44
N PHE A 138 4.39 -6.44 -18.55
CA PHE A 138 4.36 -6.21 -17.11
C PHE A 138 4.53 -7.51 -16.35
N LYS A 139 4.90 -7.42 -15.07
CA LYS A 139 5.08 -8.58 -14.20
C LYS A 139 3.72 -9.17 -13.83
N TYR A 140 3.54 -10.47 -14.11
CA TYR A 140 2.28 -11.18 -13.91
C TYR A 140 2.57 -12.64 -13.59
N PRO A 141 2.54 -13.04 -12.32
CA PRO A 141 2.75 -14.44 -11.95
C PRO A 141 1.47 -15.23 -12.21
N LYS A 142 1.59 -16.34 -12.92
CA LYS A 142 0.53 -17.35 -13.00
C LYS A 142 0.52 -18.19 -11.73
N ALA A 143 -0.55 -18.95 -11.53
CA ALA A 143 -0.67 -19.86 -10.38
C ALA A 143 0.56 -20.76 -10.25
N GLY A 144 1.18 -20.78 -9.06
CA GLY A 144 2.37 -21.56 -8.76
C GLY A 144 3.71 -20.89 -9.12
N GLU A 145 3.71 -19.76 -9.82
CA GLU A 145 4.93 -19.01 -10.12
C GLU A 145 5.36 -18.10 -8.96
N ARG A 146 6.54 -17.51 -9.06
CA ARG A 146 7.09 -16.62 -8.04
C ARG A 146 6.33 -15.30 -7.99
N ASN A 147 6.01 -14.84 -6.79
CA ASN A 147 5.55 -13.49 -6.52
C ASN A 147 6.72 -12.55 -6.22
N SER A 148 6.43 -11.26 -6.14
CA SER A 148 7.38 -10.26 -5.63
C SER A 148 7.82 -10.60 -4.21
N VAL A 149 9.10 -10.36 -3.91
CA VAL A 149 9.59 -10.35 -2.52
C VAL A 149 9.25 -9.00 -1.91
N VAL A 150 8.45 -9.01 -0.85
CA VAL A 150 7.93 -7.78 -0.23
C VAL A 150 8.64 -7.51 1.08
N GLN A 151 9.10 -6.27 1.24
CA GLN A 151 9.80 -5.80 2.43
C GLN A 151 9.05 -4.59 3.03
N LEU A 152 8.98 -4.55 4.36
CA LEU A 152 8.49 -3.38 5.10
C LEU A 152 9.66 -2.51 5.54
N TRP A 153 9.58 -1.22 5.24
CA TRP A 153 10.56 -0.20 5.60
C TRP A 153 9.91 0.95 6.34
N ILE A 154 10.67 1.58 7.23
CA ILE A 154 10.32 2.82 7.91
C ILE A 154 11.33 3.89 7.52
N ALA A 155 10.86 5.04 7.07
CA ALA A 155 11.69 6.20 6.83
C ALA A 155 11.37 7.31 7.83
N ASP A 156 12.39 7.89 8.44
CA ASP A 156 12.32 9.10 9.25
C ASP A 156 12.37 10.33 8.32
N LEU A 157 11.35 11.16 8.39
CA LEU A 157 11.18 12.30 7.47
C LEU A 157 12.04 13.51 7.86
N GLU A 158 12.61 13.53 9.05
CA GLU A 158 13.51 14.60 9.49
C GLU A 158 14.96 14.25 9.12
N THR A 159 15.44 13.11 9.56
CA THR A 159 16.82 12.67 9.36
C THR A 159 17.08 12.04 7.99
N GLY A 160 16.07 11.39 7.41
CA GLY A 160 16.18 10.59 6.19
C GLY A 160 16.69 9.18 6.41
N ALA A 161 16.88 8.78 7.66
CA ALA A 161 17.25 7.40 7.97
C ALA A 161 16.14 6.45 7.52
N ARG A 162 16.54 5.29 6.98
CA ARG A 162 15.63 4.22 6.56
C ARG A 162 16.01 2.94 7.31
N GLU A 163 15.04 2.25 7.82
CA GLU A 163 15.19 0.99 8.54
C GLU A 163 14.28 -0.07 7.93
N ARG A 164 14.82 -1.25 7.65
CA ARG A 164 14.02 -2.39 7.24
C ARG A 164 13.50 -3.14 8.46
N ILE A 165 12.22 -3.39 8.50
CA ILE A 165 11.60 -4.26 9.51
C ILE A 165 11.84 -5.72 9.10
N ASP A 166 12.28 -6.53 10.04
CA ASP A 166 12.41 -7.97 9.83
C ASP A 166 11.00 -8.60 9.79
N THR A 167 10.61 -9.12 8.65
CA THR A 167 9.30 -9.78 8.46
C THR A 167 9.40 -11.31 8.48
N GLY A 168 10.54 -11.84 8.95
CA GLY A 168 10.86 -13.26 9.02
C GLY A 168 11.67 -13.77 7.82
N GLU A 169 12.10 -15.03 7.90
CA GLU A 169 12.94 -15.66 6.89
C GLU A 169 12.14 -16.07 5.63
N GLU A 170 10.84 -16.36 5.80
CA GLU A 170 9.96 -16.73 4.69
C GLU A 170 9.68 -15.51 3.81
N THR A 171 10.07 -15.57 2.56
CA THR A 171 9.86 -14.50 1.58
C THR A 171 8.67 -14.76 0.66
N ASP A 172 8.19 -16.00 0.55
CA ASP A 172 7.00 -16.36 -0.23
C ASP A 172 5.72 -16.18 0.62
N GLN A 173 5.49 -14.94 1.02
CA GLN A 173 4.37 -14.50 1.84
C GLN A 173 3.79 -13.20 1.28
N TYR A 174 2.63 -12.80 1.79
CA TYR A 174 2.02 -11.51 1.48
C TYR A 174 2.03 -10.60 2.71
N ILE A 175 2.21 -9.30 2.46
CA ILE A 175 2.04 -8.21 3.43
C ILE A 175 0.93 -7.28 2.92
N PRO A 176 -0.34 -7.69 2.99
CA PRO A 176 -1.44 -7.00 2.31
C PRO A 176 -1.67 -5.57 2.79
N ARG A 177 -1.39 -5.30 4.06
CA ARG A 177 -1.59 -3.98 4.69
C ARG A 177 -0.51 -3.68 5.69
N ILE A 178 -0.21 -2.39 5.81
CA ILE A 178 0.68 -1.81 6.80
C ILE A 178 0.05 -0.56 7.39
N GLY A 179 0.48 -0.19 8.57
CA GLY A 179 0.01 1.03 9.21
C GLY A 179 0.66 1.30 10.55
N TRP A 180 -0.02 2.11 11.33
CA TRP A 180 0.44 2.55 12.65
C TRP A 180 -0.67 2.40 13.68
N THR A 181 -0.32 1.94 14.85
CA THR A 181 -1.22 1.99 16.01
C THR A 181 -1.45 3.44 16.41
N PRO A 182 -2.52 3.76 17.15
CA PRO A 182 -2.77 5.13 17.62
C PRO A 182 -1.63 5.73 18.44
N ASP A 183 -0.80 4.91 19.10
CA ASP A 183 0.38 5.34 19.85
C ASP A 183 1.70 5.32 19.04
N GLY A 184 1.61 5.11 17.72
CA GLY A 184 2.75 5.28 16.80
C GLY A 184 3.69 4.10 16.67
N ARG A 185 3.23 2.88 16.99
CA ARG A 185 3.95 1.64 16.65
C ARG A 185 3.57 1.18 15.26
N PRO A 186 4.53 0.78 14.39
CA PRO A 186 4.22 0.19 13.10
C PRO A 186 3.52 -1.16 13.29
N TRP A 187 2.62 -1.48 12.37
CA TRP A 187 2.04 -2.80 12.26
C TRP A 187 1.93 -3.24 10.81
N TYR A 188 1.86 -4.55 10.61
CA TYR A 188 1.61 -5.13 9.30
C TYR A 188 0.76 -6.39 9.41
N TYR A 189 0.06 -6.72 8.32
CA TYR A 189 -0.55 -8.02 8.14
C TYR A 189 0.44 -8.96 7.46
N ARG A 190 0.47 -10.19 7.92
CA ARG A 190 1.18 -11.29 7.26
C ARG A 190 0.18 -12.36 6.87
N LEU A 191 0.23 -12.79 5.60
CA LEU A 191 -0.56 -13.87 5.09
C LEU A 191 0.39 -14.84 4.38
N ASN A 192 0.35 -16.11 4.72
CA ASN A 192 1.20 -17.10 4.06
C ASN A 192 0.77 -17.32 2.60
N ARG A 193 1.63 -17.91 1.78
CA ARG A 193 1.37 -18.17 0.35
C ARG A 193 0.07 -18.94 0.11
N ARG A 194 -0.28 -19.88 0.98
CA ARG A 194 -1.53 -20.65 0.89
C ARG A 194 -2.76 -19.88 1.33
N GLN A 195 -2.58 -18.69 1.86
CA GLN A 195 -3.63 -17.78 2.36
C GLN A 195 -4.53 -18.42 3.44
N ASN A 196 -4.02 -19.38 4.17
CA ASN A 196 -4.76 -20.06 5.23
C ASN A 196 -4.26 -19.74 6.65
N THR A 197 -3.26 -18.88 6.77
CA THR A 197 -2.76 -18.33 8.04
C THR A 197 -2.58 -16.83 7.88
N PHE A 198 -3.38 -16.07 8.61
CA PHE A 198 -3.33 -14.62 8.68
C PHE A 198 -2.86 -14.19 10.06
N GLU A 199 -1.97 -13.22 10.12
CA GLU A 199 -1.47 -12.64 11.36
C GLU A 199 -1.47 -11.11 11.26
N MET A 200 -1.82 -10.45 12.34
CA MET A 200 -1.54 -9.04 12.57
C MET A 200 -0.37 -8.92 13.55
N ILE A 201 0.68 -8.27 13.12
CA ILE A 201 1.93 -8.13 13.86
C ILE A 201 2.17 -6.65 14.15
N VAL A 202 2.42 -6.34 15.43
CA VAL A 202 2.82 -5.00 15.88
C VAL A 202 4.32 -5.02 16.18
N CYS A 203 5.04 -4.04 15.63
CA CYS A 203 6.46 -3.84 15.90
C CYS A 203 6.62 -3.01 17.16
N GLU A 204 7.17 -3.63 18.19
CA GLU A 204 7.45 -3.00 19.48
C GLU A 204 8.79 -2.23 19.42
N PRO A 205 9.04 -1.30 20.34
CA PRO A 205 10.34 -0.64 20.44
C PRO A 205 11.50 -1.65 20.53
N HIS A 206 12.65 -1.26 20.00
CA HIS A 206 13.87 -2.09 19.99
C HIS A 206 13.82 -3.33 19.09
N GLY A 207 12.93 -3.34 18.10
CA GLY A 207 12.87 -4.39 17.07
C GLY A 207 12.12 -5.66 17.46
N ALA A 208 11.58 -5.74 18.68
CA ALA A 208 10.71 -6.86 19.06
C ALA A 208 9.41 -6.81 18.23
N GLN A 209 8.82 -7.98 17.97
CA GLN A 209 7.56 -8.08 17.24
C GLN A 209 6.60 -8.95 18.02
N ARG A 210 5.33 -8.59 17.98
CA ARG A 210 4.28 -9.31 18.67
C ARG A 210 3.10 -9.57 17.74
N THR A 211 2.79 -10.83 17.51
CA THR A 211 1.53 -11.22 16.89
C THR A 211 0.39 -10.91 17.87
N VAL A 212 -0.47 -9.97 17.50
CA VAL A 212 -1.60 -9.51 18.32
C VAL A 212 -2.91 -10.18 17.94
N TYR A 213 -2.97 -10.73 16.73
CA TYR A 213 -4.09 -11.52 16.24
C TYR A 213 -3.58 -12.56 15.25
N GLU A 214 -4.15 -13.76 15.30
CA GLU A 214 -3.90 -14.85 14.35
C GLU A 214 -5.23 -15.52 13.98
N GLU A 215 -5.39 -15.81 12.70
CA GLU A 215 -6.51 -16.59 12.18
C GLU A 215 -5.97 -17.71 11.29
N ARG A 216 -6.50 -18.91 11.46
CA ARG A 216 -6.19 -20.09 10.65
C ARG A 216 -7.47 -20.69 10.10
N ALA A 217 -7.45 -20.98 8.80
CA ALA A 217 -8.55 -21.62 8.10
C ALA A 217 -8.07 -22.96 7.49
N GLN A 218 -9.01 -23.89 7.26
CA GLN A 218 -8.68 -25.14 6.57
C GLN A 218 -8.36 -24.91 5.07
N GLN A 219 -9.03 -23.95 4.45
CA GLN A 219 -8.85 -23.62 3.05
C GLN A 219 -8.11 -22.31 2.90
N TYR A 220 -8.77 -21.17 3.14
CA TYR A 220 -8.19 -19.84 3.08
C TYR A 220 -8.93 -18.87 4.02
N VAL A 221 -8.22 -17.84 4.45
CA VAL A 221 -8.77 -16.70 5.21
C VAL A 221 -9.31 -15.69 4.21
N GLU A 222 -10.59 -15.33 4.33
CA GLU A 222 -11.21 -14.37 3.45
C GLU A 222 -10.96 -12.91 3.88
N ARG A 223 -10.95 -12.03 2.90
CA ARG A 223 -11.02 -10.56 3.02
C ARG A 223 -9.99 -9.91 3.96
N VAL A 224 -8.74 -10.05 3.62
CA VAL A 224 -7.67 -9.25 4.25
C VAL A 224 -7.60 -7.88 3.54
N ASP A 225 -8.41 -6.94 3.99
CA ASP A 225 -8.52 -5.58 3.43
C ASP A 225 -8.37 -4.49 4.52
N ASP A 226 -8.65 -3.23 4.17
CA ASP A 226 -8.56 -2.08 5.07
C ASP A 226 -9.54 -2.16 6.26
N GLY A 227 -10.63 -2.90 6.13
CA GLY A 227 -11.64 -3.09 7.17
C GLY A 227 -11.42 -4.32 8.05
N THR A 228 -10.38 -5.11 7.80
CA THR A 228 -10.11 -6.33 8.58
C THR A 228 -9.85 -6.02 10.05
N VAL A 229 -9.07 -4.96 10.33
CA VAL A 229 -8.80 -4.50 11.70
C VAL A 229 -9.11 -3.01 11.83
N THR A 230 -9.81 -2.63 12.89
CA THR A 230 -10.11 -1.24 13.23
C THR A 230 -9.69 -0.95 14.66
N PHE A 231 -8.72 -0.05 14.86
CA PHE A 231 -8.30 0.35 16.20
C PHE A 231 -9.38 1.20 16.88
N VAL A 232 -9.72 0.83 18.11
CA VAL A 232 -10.60 1.59 19.01
C VAL A 232 -9.77 2.58 19.81
N ASP A 233 -8.63 2.12 20.33
CA ASP A 233 -7.62 2.90 21.04
C ASP A 233 -6.24 2.24 20.90
N ARG A 234 -5.26 2.66 21.71
CA ARG A 234 -3.90 2.13 21.64
C ARG A 234 -3.79 0.63 21.98
N ASP A 235 -4.72 0.09 22.77
CA ASP A 235 -4.65 -1.26 23.33
C ASP A 235 -5.77 -2.17 22.81
N ARG A 236 -6.80 -1.61 22.16
CA ARG A 236 -7.97 -2.35 21.70
C ARG A 236 -8.23 -2.13 20.20
N PHE A 237 -8.59 -3.19 19.53
CA PHE A 237 -9.02 -3.16 18.14
C PHE A 237 -10.19 -4.15 17.92
N LEU A 238 -10.95 -3.90 16.88
CA LEU A 238 -11.98 -4.80 16.37
C LEU A 238 -11.41 -5.56 15.18
N VAL A 239 -11.74 -6.84 15.08
CA VAL A 239 -11.40 -7.67 13.92
C VAL A 239 -12.68 -8.14 13.27
N ARG A 240 -12.77 -7.97 11.96
CA ARG A 240 -13.81 -8.60 11.15
C ARG A 240 -13.36 -10.01 10.82
N GLN A 241 -14.15 -11.01 11.20
CA GLN A 241 -13.84 -12.42 11.06
C GLN A 241 -15.04 -13.17 10.49
N GLU A 242 -14.79 -14.13 9.62
CA GLU A 242 -15.83 -14.96 9.00
C GLU A 242 -15.83 -16.43 9.48
N SER A 243 -14.99 -16.77 10.46
CA SER A 243 -14.75 -18.16 10.89
C SER A 243 -15.91 -18.85 11.63
N HIS A 244 -16.90 -18.12 12.12
CA HIS A 244 -17.96 -18.66 12.97
C HIS A 244 -19.38 -18.57 12.41
N THR A 245 -19.60 -17.81 11.35
CA THR A 245 -20.93 -17.67 10.75
C THR A 245 -20.84 -17.50 9.24
N CYS A 246 -21.70 -18.18 8.53
CA CYS A 246 -21.97 -17.87 7.14
C CYS A 246 -22.56 -16.45 7.11
N LEU A 247 -21.78 -15.46 6.68
CA LEU A 247 -22.20 -14.08 6.34
C LEU A 247 -23.41 -13.58 7.15
N LEU A 248 -23.17 -12.98 8.31
CA LEU A 248 -24.18 -12.44 9.24
C LEU A 248 -25.30 -11.62 8.54
N TYR A 249 -25.02 -10.94 7.44
CA TYR A 249 -25.99 -10.14 6.72
C TYR A 249 -26.97 -10.97 5.85
N THR A 250 -26.70 -12.25 5.62
CA THR A 250 -27.63 -13.11 4.86
C THR A 250 -28.61 -13.86 5.75
N SER A 251 -28.32 -13.99 7.04
CA SER A 251 -29.24 -14.61 7.99
C SER A 251 -30.28 -13.63 8.55
N ASP A 252 -29.95 -12.36 8.67
CA ASP A 252 -30.86 -11.35 9.24
C ASP A 252 -31.84 -10.78 8.21
N ALA A 253 -31.59 -10.94 6.92
CA ALA A 253 -32.48 -10.46 5.87
C ALA A 253 -33.65 -11.42 5.52
N ALA A 254 -33.66 -12.61 6.12
CA ALA A 254 -34.66 -13.63 5.81
C ALA A 254 -35.71 -13.81 6.91
N ASP A 255 -35.56 -13.18 8.06
CA ASP A 255 -36.41 -13.37 9.24
C ASP A 255 -37.26 -12.14 9.63
N ASP A 256 -37.30 -11.06 8.79
CA ASP A 256 -38.18 -9.89 8.98
C ASP A 256 -39.30 -9.81 7.94
#